data_f399da767ecb58810d4fe1c9681b46e0
#
_entry.id   f399da767ecb58810d4fe1c9681b46e0
#
_cell.length_a   1.000
_cell.length_b   1.000
_cell.length_c   1.000
_cell.angle_alpha   90.00
_cell.angle_beta   90.00
_cell.angle_gamma   90.00
#
_symmetry.space_group_name_H-M   'P 1'
#
loop_
_entity.id
_entity.type
_entity.pdbx_description
1 polymer ?
#
loop_
_entity_poly.entity_id
_entity_poly.type
_entity_poly.pdbx_seq_one_letter_code
_entity_poly.pdbx_strand_id
1 'polypeptide(L)'
;MKSLVLETALISGTLLMVFLAVLLFLFSILPVKVPAVIQGTLKQAARKVGVVKSPRTVEQVIKSYGPSARRKWKTRFEKAVVNYPPQELVLVGLKDEESLLVFASDAESGIKKICEFPILGTSGTTGPKLKEGDFQMPEGFYKISSFNPNSLYHLALRVDYPNAEDRKHGLEDGRKKLGGDIMIHGKDCSIGCLAMGDSAIEELFTLVYDTGRAKTRVVLAPCDLTTKRPVIDMKKQPVWLPALYKRLQKELTILFKAPL
;
A
#
# COMPACT_ATOMS: atom_id res chain seq x y z
N MET A 1 54.34 -11.03 4.87
CA MET A 1 54.01 -10.02 3.83
C MET A 1 52.55 -10.08 3.33
N LYS A 2 51.93 -11.24 3.13
CA LYS A 2 50.53 -11.32 2.64
C LYS A 2 49.47 -10.82 3.66
N SER A 3 49.70 -10.94 4.95
CA SER A 3 48.75 -10.49 5.98
C SER A 3 48.68 -8.96 6.11
N LEU A 4 49.81 -8.28 6.01
CA LEU A 4 49.90 -6.81 6.12
C LEU A 4 49.24 -6.08 4.95
N VAL A 5 49.30 -6.67 3.74
CA VAL A 5 48.62 -6.11 2.53
C VAL A 5 47.11 -6.26 2.63
N LEU A 6 46.62 -7.36 3.24
CA LEU A 6 45.19 -7.57 3.43
C LEU A 6 44.58 -6.60 4.48
N GLU A 7 45.30 -6.36 5.56
CA GLU A 7 44.85 -5.39 6.61
C GLU A 7 44.82 -3.95 6.10
N THR A 8 45.85 -3.53 5.34
CA THR A 8 45.85 -2.17 4.76
C THR A 8 44.77 -1.99 3.70
N ALA A 9 44.43 -3.00 2.93
CA ALA A 9 43.30 -2.96 1.98
C ALA A 9 41.94 -2.92 2.66
N LEU A 10 41.74 -3.63 3.79
CA LEU A 10 40.52 -3.56 4.60
C LEU A 10 40.36 -2.19 5.27
N ILE A 11 41.42 -1.62 5.84
CA ILE A 11 41.38 -0.31 6.49
C ILE A 11 41.10 0.80 5.47
N SER A 12 41.64 0.73 4.27
CA SER A 12 41.36 1.69 3.21
C SER A 12 39.92 1.60 2.72
N GLY A 13 39.36 0.38 2.64
CA GLY A 13 37.97 0.13 2.24
C GLY A 13 36.95 0.67 3.27
N THR A 14 37.22 0.44 4.56
CA THR A 14 36.35 0.96 5.64
C THR A 14 36.42 2.49 5.76
N LEU A 15 37.61 3.09 5.59
CA LEU A 15 37.78 4.55 5.60
C LEU A 15 37.05 5.21 4.42
N LEU A 16 37.10 4.60 3.25
CA LEU A 16 36.35 5.06 2.06
C LEU A 16 34.84 4.96 2.27
N MET A 17 34.38 3.90 2.92
CA MET A 17 32.93 3.72 3.24
C MET A 17 32.43 4.77 4.20
N VAL A 18 33.15 5.03 5.28
CA VAL A 18 32.81 6.06 6.26
C VAL A 18 32.84 7.46 5.62
N PHE A 19 33.84 7.76 4.81
CA PHE A 19 33.94 9.04 4.10
C PHE A 19 32.76 9.25 3.12
N LEU A 20 32.37 8.22 2.38
CA LEU A 20 31.23 8.29 1.46
C LEU A 20 29.91 8.45 2.19
N ALA A 21 29.73 7.78 3.33
CA ALA A 21 28.54 7.91 4.17
C ALA A 21 28.43 9.32 4.80
N VAL A 22 29.53 9.86 5.30
CA VAL A 22 29.62 11.23 5.84
C VAL A 22 29.35 12.26 4.73
N LEU A 23 29.87 12.07 3.54
CA LEU A 23 29.63 12.98 2.42
C LEU A 23 28.15 12.98 2.01
N LEU A 24 27.50 11.83 1.94
CA LEU A 24 26.06 11.71 1.65
C LEU A 24 25.20 12.35 2.75
N PHE A 25 25.59 12.20 4.01
CA PHE A 25 24.93 12.82 5.14
C PHE A 25 25.08 14.35 5.13
N LEU A 26 26.28 14.85 4.87
CA LEU A 26 26.54 16.31 4.75
C LEU A 26 25.77 16.95 3.60
N PHE A 27 25.63 16.25 2.45
CA PHE A 27 24.82 16.72 1.33
C PHE A 27 23.31 16.70 1.60
N SER A 28 22.84 15.94 2.60
CA SER A 28 21.43 15.94 3.01
C SER A 28 21.08 17.10 3.95
N ILE A 29 22.06 17.70 4.58
CA ILE A 29 21.87 18.77 5.59
C ILE A 29 22.19 20.16 5.03
N LEU A 30 23.12 20.26 4.06
CA LEU A 30 23.51 21.56 3.50
C LEU A 30 22.62 21.93 2.31
N PRO A 31 22.16 23.20 2.16
CA PRO A 31 21.31 23.65 1.05
C PRO A 31 22.09 23.82 -0.27
N VAL A 32 23.09 22.99 -0.51
CA VAL A 32 23.88 23.00 -1.76
C VAL A 32 23.14 22.17 -2.81
N LYS A 33 22.68 22.83 -3.88
CA LYS A 33 22.11 22.14 -5.06
C LYS A 33 23.22 21.37 -5.80
N VAL A 34 23.40 20.09 -5.47
CA VAL A 34 24.31 19.20 -6.19
C VAL A 34 23.66 18.86 -7.56
N PRO A 35 24.38 19.02 -8.69
CA PRO A 35 23.87 18.64 -10.00
C PRO A 35 23.40 17.18 -10.03
N ALA A 36 22.27 16.91 -10.69
CA ALA A 36 21.65 15.58 -10.74
C ALA A 36 22.60 14.47 -11.23
N VAL A 37 23.52 14.80 -12.16
CA VAL A 37 24.54 13.90 -12.66
C VAL A 37 25.49 13.45 -11.54
N ILE A 38 25.95 14.37 -10.69
CA ILE A 38 26.85 14.05 -9.55
C ILE A 38 26.12 13.21 -8.50
N GLN A 39 24.84 13.53 -8.22
CA GLN A 39 24.02 12.72 -7.31
C GLN A 39 23.82 11.29 -7.83
N GLY A 40 23.61 11.13 -9.14
CA GLY A 40 23.50 9.82 -9.80
C GLY A 40 24.78 8.98 -9.65
N THR A 41 25.93 9.62 -9.92
CA THR A 41 27.24 8.96 -9.83
C THR A 41 27.59 8.55 -8.39
N LEU A 42 27.33 9.41 -7.41
CA LEU A 42 27.54 9.11 -5.99
C LEU A 42 26.65 7.97 -5.50
N LYS A 43 25.36 7.96 -5.89
CA LYS A 43 24.45 6.86 -5.56
C LYS A 43 24.88 5.54 -6.21
N GLN A 44 25.40 5.58 -7.44
CA GLN A 44 25.90 4.40 -8.12
C GLN A 44 27.18 3.86 -7.46
N ALA A 45 28.10 4.74 -7.06
CA ALA A 45 29.30 4.37 -6.31
C ALA A 45 28.94 3.78 -4.93
N ALA A 46 28.03 4.42 -4.20
CA ALA A 46 27.53 3.94 -2.91
C ALA A 46 26.87 2.56 -2.98
N ARG A 47 26.17 2.25 -4.10
CA ARG A 47 25.63 0.90 -4.37
C ARG A 47 26.71 -0.13 -4.62
N LYS A 48 27.76 0.22 -5.40
CA LYS A 48 28.90 -0.68 -5.70
C LYS A 48 29.66 -1.10 -4.44
N VAL A 49 29.78 -0.20 -3.46
CA VAL A 49 30.46 -0.50 -2.18
C VAL A 49 29.49 -0.97 -1.06
N GLY A 50 28.23 -1.28 -1.40
CA GLY A 50 27.26 -1.85 -0.47
C GLY A 50 26.69 -0.86 0.58
N VAL A 51 27.04 0.43 0.51
CA VAL A 51 26.51 1.46 1.42
C VAL A 51 25.03 1.72 1.16
N VAL A 52 24.58 1.60 -0.09
CA VAL A 52 23.17 1.73 -0.47
C VAL A 52 22.73 0.45 -1.16
N LYS A 53 21.74 -0.24 -0.62
CA LYS A 53 21.15 -1.43 -1.24
C LYS A 53 20.55 -1.06 -2.60
N SER A 54 20.78 -1.90 -3.61
CA SER A 54 20.10 -1.77 -4.89
C SER A 54 18.60 -1.93 -4.71
N PRO A 55 17.78 -1.13 -5.42
CA PRO A 55 16.32 -1.29 -5.38
C PRO A 55 15.94 -2.72 -5.77
N ARG A 56 15.02 -3.30 -5.01
CA ARG A 56 14.44 -4.61 -5.33
C ARG A 56 13.46 -4.48 -6.50
N THR A 57 13.39 -5.50 -7.35
CA THR A 57 12.27 -5.63 -8.30
C THR A 57 11.09 -6.33 -7.64
N VAL A 58 9.92 -6.26 -8.29
CA VAL A 58 8.71 -6.99 -7.83
C VAL A 58 8.99 -8.49 -7.80
N GLU A 59 9.66 -9.03 -8.82
CA GLU A 59 10.01 -10.46 -8.96
C GLU A 59 10.93 -10.91 -7.82
N GLN A 60 11.90 -10.07 -7.42
CA GLN A 60 12.78 -10.36 -6.29
C GLN A 60 12.00 -10.43 -4.96
N VAL A 61 11.02 -9.53 -4.78
CA VAL A 61 10.12 -9.56 -3.61
C VAL A 61 9.28 -10.83 -3.61
N ILE A 62 8.68 -11.18 -4.75
CA ILE A 62 7.87 -12.40 -4.89
C ILE A 62 8.74 -13.66 -4.71
N LYS A 63 9.98 -13.66 -5.18
CA LYS A 63 10.91 -14.78 -4.92
C LYS A 63 11.19 -14.94 -3.43
N SER A 64 11.31 -13.85 -2.69
CA SER A 64 11.62 -13.86 -1.26
C SER A 64 10.44 -14.25 -0.38
N TYR A 65 9.28 -13.61 -0.58
CA TYR A 65 8.12 -13.74 0.31
C TYR A 65 7.00 -14.63 -0.26
N GLY A 66 6.91 -14.75 -1.58
CA GLY A 66 5.87 -15.50 -2.28
C GLY A 66 5.71 -16.95 -1.83
N PRO A 67 6.77 -17.75 -1.64
CA PRO A 67 6.62 -19.14 -1.21
C PRO A 67 5.88 -19.28 0.12
N SER A 68 6.17 -18.45 1.12
CA SER A 68 5.48 -18.45 2.40
C SER A 68 4.04 -17.93 2.29
N ALA A 69 3.86 -16.81 1.61
CA ALA A 69 2.55 -16.19 1.41
C ALA A 69 1.58 -17.14 0.66
N ARG A 70 2.03 -17.79 -0.41
CA ARG A 70 1.22 -18.73 -1.19
C ARG A 70 0.76 -19.94 -0.38
N ARG A 71 1.60 -20.48 0.53
CA ARG A 71 1.17 -21.57 1.42
C ARG A 71 0.00 -21.13 2.30
N LYS A 72 0.09 -19.94 2.91
CA LYS A 72 -0.99 -19.40 3.76
C LYS A 72 -2.25 -19.13 2.94
N TRP A 73 -2.10 -18.55 1.73
CA TRP A 73 -3.25 -18.29 0.85
C TRP A 73 -3.93 -19.56 0.39
N LYS A 74 -3.19 -20.56 -0.06
CA LYS A 74 -3.78 -21.85 -0.47
C LYS A 74 -4.66 -22.43 0.63
N THR A 75 -4.18 -22.48 1.88
CA THR A 75 -4.97 -22.99 3.01
C THR A 75 -6.24 -22.17 3.26
N ARG A 76 -6.19 -20.82 3.13
CA ARG A 76 -7.38 -19.98 3.30
C ARG A 76 -8.37 -20.15 2.15
N PHE A 77 -7.89 -20.24 0.93
CA PHE A 77 -8.71 -20.44 -0.26
C PHE A 77 -9.37 -21.81 -0.30
N GLU A 78 -8.66 -22.85 0.10
CA GLU A 78 -9.20 -24.20 0.28
C GLU A 78 -10.35 -24.21 1.29
N LYS A 79 -10.19 -23.56 2.44
CA LYS A 79 -11.25 -23.43 3.46
C LYS A 79 -12.49 -22.69 2.94
N ALA A 80 -12.29 -21.68 2.09
CA ALA A 80 -13.37 -20.91 1.49
C ALA A 80 -13.99 -21.61 0.26
N VAL A 81 -13.44 -22.74 -0.20
CA VAL A 81 -13.83 -23.43 -1.42
C VAL A 81 -13.79 -22.48 -2.62
N VAL A 82 -12.63 -21.82 -2.80
CA VAL A 82 -12.33 -20.93 -3.94
C VAL A 82 -10.96 -21.31 -4.48
N ASN A 83 -10.79 -21.38 -5.79
CA ASN A 83 -9.51 -21.71 -6.42
C ASN A 83 -8.47 -20.60 -6.22
N TYR A 84 -7.20 -20.97 -6.03
CA TYR A 84 -6.08 -20.06 -5.94
C TYR A 84 -5.14 -20.22 -7.15
N PRO A 85 -4.71 -19.11 -7.83
CA PRO A 85 -5.14 -17.75 -7.62
C PRO A 85 -6.58 -17.50 -8.08
N PRO A 86 -7.31 -16.52 -7.46
CA PRO A 86 -8.68 -16.21 -7.84
C PRO A 86 -8.77 -15.49 -9.18
N GLN A 87 -9.96 -15.49 -9.79
CA GLN A 87 -10.23 -14.70 -11.00
C GLN A 87 -10.56 -13.25 -10.70
N GLU A 88 -11.16 -12.99 -9.53
CA GLU A 88 -11.44 -11.65 -9.02
C GLU A 88 -11.06 -11.55 -7.55
N LEU A 89 -10.50 -10.39 -7.17
CA LEU A 89 -10.12 -10.06 -5.81
C LEU A 89 -10.72 -8.71 -5.42
N VAL A 90 -11.33 -8.64 -4.25
CA VAL A 90 -11.85 -7.40 -3.67
C VAL A 90 -11.26 -7.22 -2.28
N LEU A 91 -10.53 -6.12 -2.08
CA LEU A 91 -10.01 -5.68 -0.79
C LEU A 91 -10.95 -4.61 -0.23
N VAL A 92 -11.55 -4.87 0.92
CA VAL A 92 -12.49 -3.95 1.56
C VAL A 92 -11.88 -3.38 2.83
N GLY A 93 -11.51 -2.11 2.82
CA GLY A 93 -11.04 -1.38 4.00
C GLY A 93 -12.21 -0.69 4.72
N LEU A 94 -12.39 -1.01 6.00
CA LEU A 94 -13.37 -0.38 6.88
C LEU A 94 -12.64 0.48 7.91
N LYS A 95 -12.87 1.80 7.86
CA LYS A 95 -12.14 2.75 8.71
C LYS A 95 -12.42 2.56 10.19
N ASP A 96 -13.69 2.53 10.54
CA ASP A 96 -14.15 2.51 11.92
C ASP A 96 -13.87 1.17 12.62
N GLU A 97 -13.86 0.08 11.85
CA GLU A 97 -13.50 -1.26 12.29
C GLU A 97 -11.99 -1.52 12.28
N GLU A 98 -11.21 -0.61 11.71
CA GLU A 98 -9.77 -0.77 11.51
C GLU A 98 -9.43 -2.14 10.90
N SER A 99 -10.19 -2.54 9.87
CA SER A 99 -10.05 -3.86 9.26
C SER A 99 -9.97 -3.81 7.74
N LEU A 100 -9.22 -4.76 7.16
CA LEU A 100 -9.16 -5.04 5.73
C LEU A 100 -9.67 -6.45 5.48
N LEU A 101 -10.84 -6.56 4.86
CA LEU A 101 -11.45 -7.83 4.47
C LEU A 101 -11.01 -8.20 3.06
N VAL A 102 -10.77 -9.48 2.84
CA VAL A 102 -10.39 -10.05 1.55
C VAL A 102 -11.54 -10.90 1.04
N PHE A 103 -12.09 -10.53 -0.11
CA PHE A 103 -13.08 -11.28 -0.85
C PHE A 103 -12.51 -11.73 -2.19
N ALA A 104 -12.91 -12.91 -2.64
CA ALA A 104 -12.45 -13.45 -3.92
C ALA A 104 -13.51 -14.33 -4.55
N SER A 105 -13.42 -14.50 -5.88
CA SER A 105 -14.19 -15.48 -6.65
C SER A 105 -13.30 -16.18 -7.68
N ASP A 106 -13.74 -17.36 -8.11
CA ASP A 106 -13.20 -18.07 -9.26
C ASP A 106 -14.30 -18.28 -10.33
N ALA A 107 -14.06 -19.16 -11.31
CA ALA A 107 -15.04 -19.43 -12.39
C ALA A 107 -16.31 -20.13 -11.90
N GLU A 108 -16.23 -20.85 -10.78
CA GLU A 108 -17.26 -21.78 -10.31
C GLU A 108 -17.95 -21.26 -9.05
N SER A 109 -17.21 -20.50 -8.22
CA SER A 109 -17.73 -19.92 -7.00
C SER A 109 -18.19 -18.48 -7.22
N GLY A 110 -19.29 -18.09 -6.56
CA GLY A 110 -19.59 -16.67 -6.36
C GLY A 110 -18.53 -16.01 -5.48
N ILE A 111 -18.68 -14.69 -5.28
CA ILE A 111 -17.76 -13.95 -4.38
C ILE A 111 -17.89 -14.50 -2.95
N LYS A 112 -16.76 -14.75 -2.28
CA LYS A 112 -16.69 -15.26 -0.90
C LYS A 112 -15.69 -14.48 -0.07
N LYS A 113 -15.95 -14.33 1.24
CA LYS A 113 -14.98 -13.82 2.21
C LYS A 113 -13.89 -14.88 2.44
N ILE A 114 -12.64 -14.51 2.21
CA ILE A 114 -11.48 -15.39 2.41
C ILE A 114 -10.89 -15.22 3.81
N CYS A 115 -10.67 -13.98 4.22
CA CYS A 115 -10.14 -13.63 5.55
C CYS A 115 -10.27 -12.14 5.83
N GLU A 116 -9.77 -11.75 7.00
CA GLU A 116 -9.69 -10.37 7.46
C GLU A 116 -8.33 -10.14 8.12
N PHE A 117 -7.80 -8.92 7.95
CA PHE A 117 -6.59 -8.44 8.59
C PHE A 117 -6.89 -7.19 9.40
N PRO A 118 -6.31 -7.01 10.59
CA PRO A 118 -6.37 -5.74 11.29
C PRO A 118 -5.57 -4.69 10.51
N ILE A 119 -6.05 -3.46 10.47
CA ILE A 119 -5.28 -2.30 10.06
C ILE A 119 -4.62 -1.77 11.33
N LEU A 120 -3.28 -1.83 11.40
CA LEU A 120 -2.50 -1.50 12.60
C LEU A 120 -2.31 0.01 12.80
N GLY A 121 -2.52 0.78 11.74
CA GLY A 121 -2.44 2.23 11.79
C GLY A 121 -3.27 2.87 10.69
N THR A 122 -4.18 3.72 11.11
CA THR A 122 -4.93 4.64 10.25
C THR A 122 -4.77 6.05 10.79
N SER A 123 -5.18 7.02 10.01
CA SER A 123 -5.31 8.41 10.48
C SER A 123 -6.55 9.05 9.88
N GLY A 124 -6.94 10.14 10.48
CA GLY A 124 -8.16 10.83 10.13
C GLY A 124 -9.38 10.32 10.91
N THR A 125 -10.55 10.66 10.42
CA THR A 125 -11.85 10.32 11.01
C THR A 125 -12.77 9.80 9.92
N THR A 126 -13.99 9.42 10.29
CA THR A 126 -15.06 9.11 9.32
C THR A 126 -15.26 10.29 8.37
N GLY A 127 -15.39 10.01 7.08
CA GLY A 127 -15.52 11.00 6.01
C GLY A 127 -14.45 10.86 4.92
N PRO A 128 -14.73 11.38 3.73
CA PRO A 128 -13.85 11.22 2.57
C PRO A 128 -12.58 12.06 2.70
N LYS A 129 -11.53 11.66 1.98
CA LYS A 129 -10.36 12.50 1.75
C LYS A 129 -10.73 13.63 0.79
N LEU A 130 -10.52 14.90 1.22
CA LEU A 130 -10.91 16.08 0.43
C LEU A 130 -9.71 16.88 -0.08
N LYS A 131 -8.58 16.87 0.61
CA LYS A 131 -7.42 17.67 0.24
C LYS A 131 -6.09 17.02 0.64
N GLU A 132 -5.03 17.49 0.03
CA GLU A 132 -3.67 17.14 0.43
C GLU A 132 -3.43 17.56 1.89
N GLY A 133 -2.78 16.68 2.67
CA GLY A 133 -2.44 16.95 4.07
C GLY A 133 -3.60 16.90 5.06
N ASP A 134 -4.78 16.39 4.67
CA ASP A 134 -5.91 16.19 5.60
C ASP A 134 -5.80 14.91 6.43
N PHE A 135 -4.78 14.11 6.18
CA PHE A 135 -4.51 12.84 6.85
C PHE A 135 -5.66 11.82 6.78
N GLN A 136 -6.55 11.98 5.80
CA GLN A 136 -7.70 11.11 5.63
C GLN A 136 -7.39 9.94 4.69
N MET A 137 -7.82 8.74 5.05
CA MET A 137 -7.98 7.64 4.12
C MET A 137 -9.16 7.98 3.18
N PRO A 138 -9.02 7.86 1.87
CA PRO A 138 -10.14 8.10 0.96
C PRO A 138 -11.25 7.06 1.16
N GLU A 139 -12.47 7.42 0.73
CA GLU A 139 -13.63 6.54 0.71
C GLU A 139 -14.17 6.45 -0.70
N GLY A 140 -14.41 5.24 -1.18
CA GLY A 140 -14.84 5.02 -2.57
C GLY A 140 -14.41 3.69 -3.16
N PHE A 141 -14.44 3.64 -4.49
CA PHE A 141 -14.09 2.47 -5.30
C PHE A 141 -12.79 2.71 -6.03
N TYR A 142 -11.81 1.86 -5.80
CA TYR A 142 -10.43 2.03 -6.27
C TYR A 142 -9.88 0.75 -6.90
N LYS A 143 -8.65 0.87 -7.42
CA LYS A 143 -7.84 -0.22 -7.97
C LYS A 143 -6.43 -0.13 -7.42
N ILE A 144 -5.67 -1.21 -7.60
CA ILE A 144 -4.22 -1.18 -7.36
C ILE A 144 -3.53 -0.66 -8.62
N SER A 145 -2.94 0.54 -8.53
CA SER A 145 -2.26 1.19 -9.65
C SER A 145 -0.82 0.67 -9.86
N SER A 146 -0.11 0.35 -8.78
CA SER A 146 1.27 -0.17 -8.87
C SER A 146 1.71 -0.92 -7.63
N PHE A 147 2.73 -1.76 -7.79
CA PHE A 147 3.52 -2.33 -6.71
C PHE A 147 4.66 -1.39 -6.33
N ASN A 148 4.92 -1.23 -5.04
CA ASN A 148 6.12 -0.56 -4.55
C ASN A 148 6.97 -1.54 -3.70
N PRO A 149 7.96 -2.23 -4.32
CA PRO A 149 8.83 -3.17 -3.62
C PRO A 149 9.88 -2.48 -2.73
N ASN A 150 10.01 -1.15 -2.82
CA ASN A 150 11.01 -0.35 -2.11
C ASN A 150 10.36 0.74 -1.26
N SER A 151 9.19 0.47 -0.71
CA SER A 151 8.51 1.37 0.21
C SER A 151 9.38 1.60 1.47
N LEU A 152 9.37 2.82 2.00
CA LEU A 152 9.92 3.12 3.32
C LEU A 152 9.24 2.30 4.43
N TYR A 153 8.02 1.84 4.15
CA TYR A 153 7.20 1.00 5.02
C TYR A 153 7.22 -0.46 4.56
N HIS A 154 8.39 -1.00 4.23
CA HIS A 154 8.67 -2.38 3.82
C HIS A 154 8.23 -2.68 2.38
N LEU A 155 6.95 -2.93 2.13
CA LEU A 155 6.30 -3.11 0.84
C LEU A 155 5.04 -2.27 0.77
N ALA A 156 4.58 -1.91 -0.43
CA ALA A 156 3.31 -1.25 -0.58
C ALA A 156 2.61 -1.57 -1.91
N LEU A 157 1.28 -1.54 -1.85
CA LEU A 157 0.37 -1.54 -2.98
C LEU A 157 -0.20 -0.14 -3.10
N ARG A 158 0.03 0.55 -4.22
CA ARG A 158 -0.50 1.89 -4.45
C ARG A 158 -1.95 1.81 -4.91
N VAL A 159 -2.83 2.50 -4.20
CA VAL A 159 -4.22 2.74 -4.59
C VAL A 159 -4.27 3.85 -5.64
N ASP A 160 -5.20 3.79 -6.59
CA ASP A 160 -5.31 4.77 -7.70
C ASP A 160 -6.01 6.09 -7.31
N TYR A 161 -5.93 6.47 -6.02
CA TYR A 161 -6.38 7.78 -5.55
C TYR A 161 -5.42 8.91 -5.96
N PRO A 162 -5.91 10.10 -6.44
CA PRO A 162 -7.27 10.36 -6.84
C PRO A 162 -7.59 9.72 -8.19
N ASN A 163 -8.69 8.99 -8.28
CA ASN A 163 -9.18 8.42 -9.53
C ASN A 163 -10.04 9.44 -10.33
N ALA A 164 -10.74 9.00 -11.37
CA ALA A 164 -11.56 9.89 -12.19
C ALA A 164 -12.74 10.48 -11.42
N GLU A 165 -13.36 9.71 -10.50
CA GLU A 165 -14.48 10.15 -9.68
C GLU A 165 -14.02 11.21 -8.64
N ASP A 166 -12.89 10.96 -7.96
CA ASP A 166 -12.32 11.92 -7.01
C ASP A 166 -11.98 13.24 -7.69
N ARG A 167 -11.41 13.19 -8.90
CA ARG A 167 -11.09 14.40 -9.67
C ARG A 167 -12.35 15.14 -10.12
N LYS A 168 -13.39 14.42 -10.53
CA LYS A 168 -14.69 15.02 -10.87
C LYS A 168 -15.27 15.75 -9.67
N HIS A 169 -15.37 15.10 -8.52
CA HIS A 169 -15.83 15.72 -7.29
C HIS A 169 -14.95 16.88 -6.82
N GLY A 170 -13.63 16.75 -7.02
CA GLY A 170 -12.71 17.87 -6.76
C GLY A 170 -13.01 19.10 -7.61
N LEU A 171 -13.32 18.92 -8.89
CA LEU A 171 -13.69 20.02 -9.79
C LEU A 171 -15.05 20.63 -9.40
N GLU A 172 -16.05 19.79 -9.12
CA GLU A 172 -17.39 20.24 -8.70
C GLU A 172 -17.35 21.07 -7.40
N ASP A 173 -16.47 20.67 -6.45
CA ASP A 173 -16.28 21.38 -5.17
C ASP A 173 -15.25 22.52 -5.25
N GLY A 174 -14.64 22.80 -6.42
CA GLY A 174 -13.60 23.81 -6.58
C GLY A 174 -12.26 23.49 -5.90
N ARG A 175 -12.02 22.20 -5.57
CA ARG A 175 -10.80 21.73 -4.90
C ARG A 175 -9.67 21.46 -5.92
N LYS A 176 -8.52 22.10 -5.75
CA LYS A 176 -7.38 22.01 -6.70
C LYS A 176 -6.31 21.01 -6.29
N LYS A 177 -6.13 20.75 -4.97
CA LYS A 177 -5.09 19.88 -4.42
C LYS A 177 -5.74 18.74 -3.65
N LEU A 178 -5.99 17.62 -4.30
CA LEU A 178 -6.61 16.45 -3.70
C LEU A 178 -5.62 15.59 -2.90
N GLY A 179 -4.32 15.74 -3.17
CA GLY A 179 -3.27 14.87 -2.66
C GLY A 179 -3.15 13.58 -3.48
N GLY A 180 -2.44 12.60 -2.90
CA GLY A 180 -2.16 11.32 -3.56
C GLY A 180 -1.39 10.39 -2.64
N ASP A 181 -0.68 9.43 -3.24
CA ASP A 181 0.20 8.47 -2.53
C ASP A 181 -0.50 7.64 -1.45
N ILE A 182 -1.77 7.30 -1.69
CA ILE A 182 -2.51 6.38 -0.82
C ILE A 182 -2.04 4.95 -1.10
N MET A 183 -1.64 4.26 -0.03
CA MET A 183 -1.05 2.92 -0.12
C MET A 183 -1.63 1.98 0.95
N ILE A 184 -1.66 0.69 0.62
CA ILE A 184 -1.74 -0.41 1.56
C ILE A 184 -0.30 -0.86 1.77
N HIS A 185 0.27 -0.78 3.00
CA HIS A 185 1.70 -0.94 3.23
C HIS A 185 2.04 -1.65 4.54
N GLY A 186 3.30 -2.02 4.72
CA GLY A 186 3.82 -2.60 5.96
C GLY A 186 3.97 -1.59 7.08
N LYS A 187 4.58 -2.01 8.18
CA LYS A 187 4.66 -1.25 9.43
C LYS A 187 3.28 -0.94 10.03
N ASP A 188 3.26 -0.08 11.04
CA ASP A 188 2.12 0.19 11.91
C ASP A 188 1.76 1.68 12.00
N CYS A 189 2.42 2.55 11.24
CA CYS A 189 2.18 3.99 11.25
C CYS A 189 1.68 4.49 9.90
N SER A 190 0.69 5.38 9.90
CA SER A 190 0.07 5.94 8.71
C SER A 190 -0.35 7.39 8.89
N ILE A 191 -0.41 8.12 7.77
CA ILE A 191 -0.98 9.47 7.62
C ILE A 191 -1.94 9.52 6.42
N GLY A 192 -2.94 8.61 6.40
CA GLY A 192 -3.94 8.48 5.35
C GLY A 192 -3.86 7.20 4.53
N CYS A 193 -2.87 6.35 4.79
CA CYS A 193 -2.70 5.02 4.19
C CYS A 193 -3.31 3.92 5.07
N LEU A 194 -3.21 2.66 4.63
CA LEU A 194 -3.60 1.48 5.40
C LEU A 194 -2.31 0.75 5.81
N ALA A 195 -1.89 0.90 7.07
CA ALA A 195 -0.72 0.21 7.61
C ALA A 195 -1.13 -1.18 8.12
N MET A 196 -0.60 -2.23 7.48
CA MET A 196 -1.03 -3.62 7.69
C MET A 196 -0.07 -4.45 8.52
N GLY A 197 1.14 -3.92 8.81
CA GLY A 197 2.25 -4.73 9.29
C GLY A 197 2.96 -5.51 8.18
N ASP A 198 4.21 -5.89 8.45
CA ASP A 198 5.08 -6.46 7.41
C ASP A 198 4.56 -7.82 6.93
N SER A 199 4.11 -8.69 7.84
CA SER A 199 3.61 -10.03 7.46
C SER A 199 2.35 -9.96 6.59
N ALA A 200 1.39 -9.09 6.93
CA ALA A 200 0.15 -8.97 6.16
C ALA A 200 0.40 -8.37 4.78
N ILE A 201 1.26 -7.35 4.67
CA ILE A 201 1.56 -6.77 3.34
C ILE A 201 2.34 -7.74 2.45
N GLU A 202 3.21 -8.60 2.97
CA GLU A 202 3.88 -9.65 2.19
C GLU A 202 2.86 -10.62 1.58
N GLU A 203 1.86 -11.00 2.36
CA GLU A 203 0.76 -11.84 1.90
C GLU A 203 -0.11 -11.13 0.85
N LEU A 204 -0.58 -9.92 1.13
CA LEU A 204 -1.41 -9.13 0.22
C LEU A 204 -0.69 -8.78 -1.09
N PHE A 205 0.59 -8.41 -1.01
CA PHE A 205 1.42 -8.12 -2.18
C PHE A 205 1.53 -9.34 -3.10
N THR A 206 1.74 -10.53 -2.51
CA THR A 206 1.80 -11.79 -3.26
C THR A 206 0.43 -12.16 -3.85
N LEU A 207 -0.66 -12.02 -3.10
CA LEU A 207 -2.00 -12.30 -3.59
C LEU A 207 -2.37 -11.42 -4.78
N VAL A 208 -2.14 -10.11 -4.68
CA VAL A 208 -2.40 -9.16 -5.78
C VAL A 208 -1.49 -9.44 -6.99
N TYR A 209 -0.25 -9.88 -6.76
CA TYR A 209 0.65 -10.28 -7.84
C TYR A 209 0.12 -11.51 -8.60
N ASP A 210 -0.26 -12.55 -7.88
CA ASP A 210 -0.73 -13.82 -8.45
C ASP A 210 -2.11 -13.67 -9.15
N THR A 211 -3.00 -12.85 -8.58
CA THR A 211 -4.32 -12.54 -9.18
C THR A 211 -4.21 -11.58 -10.37
N GLY A 212 -3.30 -10.61 -10.27
CA GLY A 212 -3.15 -9.51 -11.20
C GLY A 212 -3.91 -8.25 -10.77
N ARG A 213 -3.24 -7.08 -10.89
CA ARG A 213 -3.80 -5.77 -10.51
C ARG A 213 -5.12 -5.42 -11.20
N ALA A 214 -5.24 -5.78 -12.48
CA ALA A 214 -6.44 -5.50 -13.26
C ALA A 214 -7.69 -6.24 -12.74
N LYS A 215 -7.49 -7.35 -12.04
CA LYS A 215 -8.53 -8.18 -11.44
C LYS A 215 -8.73 -7.90 -9.95
N THR A 216 -8.04 -6.88 -9.41
CA THR A 216 -8.09 -6.50 -8.00
C THR A 216 -8.81 -5.17 -7.85
N ARG A 217 -9.95 -5.19 -7.17
CA ARG A 217 -10.70 -3.99 -6.75
C ARG A 217 -10.39 -3.65 -5.30
N VAL A 218 -10.47 -2.38 -4.96
CA VAL A 218 -10.34 -1.87 -3.58
C VAL A 218 -11.58 -1.05 -3.26
N VAL A 219 -12.25 -1.38 -2.18
CA VAL A 219 -13.40 -0.64 -1.67
C VAL A 219 -13.03 -0.09 -0.31
N LEU A 220 -13.06 1.23 -0.16
CA LEU A 220 -12.77 1.90 1.10
C LEU A 220 -14.05 2.54 1.63
N ALA A 221 -14.49 2.13 2.81
CA ALA A 221 -15.74 2.57 3.40
C ALA A 221 -15.51 3.17 4.79
N PRO A 222 -16.36 4.11 5.22
CA PRO A 222 -16.29 4.70 6.57
C PRO A 222 -16.45 3.64 7.66
N CYS A 223 -17.32 2.68 7.44
CA CYS A 223 -17.65 1.58 8.34
C CYS A 223 -18.42 0.50 7.57
N ASP A 224 -18.81 -0.58 8.24
CA ASP A 224 -19.80 -1.51 7.71
C ASP A 224 -21.20 -0.84 7.58
N LEU A 225 -21.45 -0.26 6.41
CA LEU A 225 -22.70 0.44 6.09
C LEU A 225 -23.92 -0.51 6.00
N THR A 226 -23.74 -1.82 6.12
CA THR A 226 -24.86 -2.77 6.16
C THR A 226 -25.47 -2.89 7.54
N THR A 227 -24.70 -2.64 8.58
CA THR A 227 -25.11 -2.80 9.99
C THR A 227 -25.20 -1.49 10.76
N LYS A 228 -24.42 -0.46 10.36
CA LYS A 228 -24.40 0.83 11.05
C LYS A 228 -24.28 2.02 10.09
N ARG A 229 -24.51 3.21 10.63
CA ARG A 229 -24.31 4.48 9.91
C ARG A 229 -23.02 5.14 10.40
N PRO A 230 -22.29 5.82 9.51
CA PRO A 230 -21.10 6.56 9.90
C PRO A 230 -21.46 7.72 10.84
N VAL A 231 -20.63 7.91 11.86
CA VAL A 231 -20.80 9.04 12.80
C VAL A 231 -20.14 10.27 12.17
N ILE A 232 -20.92 11.03 11.40
CA ILE A 232 -20.44 12.20 10.68
C ILE A 232 -21.57 13.24 10.52
N ASP A 233 -21.24 14.52 10.63
CA ASP A 233 -22.21 15.61 10.36
C ASP A 233 -22.38 15.78 8.83
N MET A 234 -23.41 15.16 8.28
CA MET A 234 -23.71 15.20 6.85
C MET A 234 -23.95 16.60 6.29
N LYS A 235 -24.36 17.57 7.12
CA LYS A 235 -24.58 18.96 6.69
C LYS A 235 -23.27 19.68 6.33
N LYS A 236 -22.16 19.20 6.87
CA LYS A 236 -20.80 19.73 6.60
C LYS A 236 -20.05 18.97 5.52
N GLN A 237 -20.68 17.95 4.94
CA GLN A 237 -20.05 17.11 3.93
C GLN A 237 -20.42 17.55 2.51
N PRO A 238 -19.61 17.16 1.51
CA PRO A 238 -19.92 17.41 0.10
C PRO A 238 -21.27 16.82 -0.32
N VAL A 239 -21.97 17.50 -1.21
CA VAL A 239 -23.31 17.12 -1.69
C VAL A 239 -23.34 15.70 -2.32
N TRP A 240 -22.26 15.26 -2.89
CA TRP A 240 -22.14 13.93 -3.52
C TRP A 240 -21.98 12.77 -2.52
N LEU A 241 -21.59 13.04 -1.26
CA LEU A 241 -21.26 11.98 -0.29
C LEU A 241 -22.42 11.02 0.01
N PRO A 242 -23.68 11.46 0.18
CA PRO A 242 -24.81 10.52 0.39
C PRO A 242 -24.98 9.52 -0.74
N ALA A 243 -24.77 9.95 -1.99
CA ALA A 243 -24.86 9.07 -3.16
C ALA A 243 -23.72 8.03 -3.17
N LEU A 244 -22.49 8.43 -2.82
CA LEU A 244 -21.38 7.53 -2.66
C LEU A 244 -21.65 6.48 -1.57
N TYR A 245 -22.12 6.90 -0.39
CA TYR A 245 -22.42 5.98 0.71
C TYR A 245 -23.52 4.98 0.38
N LYS A 246 -24.52 5.39 -0.38
CA LYS A 246 -25.56 4.46 -0.88
C LYS A 246 -24.98 3.40 -1.83
N ARG A 247 -24.02 3.77 -2.67
CA ARG A 247 -23.34 2.83 -3.59
C ARG A 247 -22.42 1.89 -2.78
N LEU A 248 -21.66 2.41 -1.83
CA LEU A 248 -20.82 1.61 -0.94
C LEU A 248 -21.66 0.62 -0.13
N GLN A 249 -22.80 1.07 0.44
CA GLN A 249 -23.72 0.18 1.15
C GLN A 249 -24.23 -0.97 0.26
N LYS A 250 -24.60 -0.66 -0.98
CA LYS A 250 -25.05 -1.69 -1.95
C LYS A 250 -23.94 -2.71 -2.21
N GLU A 251 -22.72 -2.27 -2.47
CA GLU A 251 -21.56 -3.14 -2.70
C GLU A 251 -21.26 -4.01 -1.49
N LEU A 252 -21.18 -3.41 -0.29
CA LEU A 252 -20.96 -4.16 0.95
C LEU A 252 -22.06 -5.17 1.22
N THR A 253 -23.34 -4.83 0.90
CA THR A 253 -24.46 -5.77 1.03
C THR A 253 -24.27 -7.00 0.14
N ILE A 254 -23.78 -6.83 -1.08
CA ILE A 254 -23.49 -7.94 -1.99
C ILE A 254 -22.34 -8.79 -1.43
N LEU A 255 -21.23 -8.16 -1.03
CA LEU A 255 -20.05 -8.84 -0.52
C LEU A 255 -20.32 -9.61 0.78
N PHE A 256 -21.06 -9.01 1.72
CA PHE A 256 -21.28 -9.59 3.06
C PHE A 256 -22.41 -10.63 3.12
N LYS A 257 -23.30 -10.66 2.12
CA LYS A 257 -24.28 -11.74 1.92
C LYS A 257 -23.67 -12.98 1.25
N ALA A 258 -22.45 -12.88 0.76
CA ALA A 258 -21.74 -14.01 0.18
C ALA A 258 -21.57 -15.10 1.26
N PRO A 259 -21.91 -16.36 0.97
CA PRO A 259 -21.78 -17.46 1.93
C PRO A 259 -20.30 -17.60 2.35
N LEU A 260 -20.11 -17.92 3.63
CA LEU A 260 -18.81 -18.28 4.20
C LEU A 260 -18.30 -19.58 3.60
#